data_7585d7e7461115562445595097fe0a86
#
_entry.id   7585d7e7461115562445595097fe0a86
#
_cell.length_a   1.000
_cell.length_b   1.000
_cell.length_c   1.000
_cell.angle_alpha   90.00
_cell.angle_beta   90.00
_cell.angle_gamma   90.00
#
_symmetry.space_group_name_H-M   'P 1'
#
loop_
_entity.id
_entity.type
_entity.pdbx_description
1 polymer ?
#
loop_
_entity_poly.entity_id
_entity_poly.type
_entity_poly.pdbx_seq_one_letter_code
_entity_poly.pdbx_strand_id
1 'polypeptide(L)'
;MLPRRGCAIIGNVTSSIAAEFRRYKSLGEAAIAQVNEADLAKVAGEDNSIAVIVWHIGGNLRSRFTDFLTADGEKPWRNRDEEFEARVVTREELLAKWESGWQALFGALASLTDADLDRNVTIRGRPLAVSDALLRSLAHTSYHVGQIVYLAKEGAGGGWTSLSIPKGQSAAFNQNPQGQKPGEHVARLERK
;
A
#
# COMPACT_ATOMS: atom_id res chain seq x y z
N MET A 1 -42.39 -5.96 -23.28
CA MET A 1 -41.49 -4.84 -22.98
C MET A 1 -41.00 -5.01 -21.53
N LEU A 2 -39.85 -5.64 -21.32
CA LEU A 2 -39.30 -5.89 -19.96
C LEU A 2 -38.60 -4.63 -19.47
N PRO A 3 -38.78 -4.19 -18.23
CA PRO A 3 -38.09 -3.04 -17.67
C PRO A 3 -36.60 -3.37 -17.57
N ARG A 4 -35.74 -2.54 -18.18
CA ARG A 4 -34.30 -2.57 -17.95
C ARG A 4 -34.06 -2.29 -16.47
N ARG A 5 -33.68 -3.32 -15.72
CA ARG A 5 -33.15 -3.14 -14.37
C ARG A 5 -31.86 -2.36 -14.51
N GLY A 6 -31.89 -1.10 -14.10
CA GLY A 6 -30.72 -0.26 -14.03
C GLY A 6 -29.66 -0.92 -13.18
N CYS A 7 -28.51 -1.17 -13.76
CA CYS A 7 -27.31 -1.52 -13.05
C CYS A 7 -26.87 -0.27 -12.28
N ALA A 8 -27.23 -0.18 -11.04
CA ALA A 8 -26.76 0.87 -10.16
C ALA A 8 -25.87 0.28 -9.09
N ILE A 9 -24.63 0.02 -9.43
CA ILE A 9 -23.50 0.12 -8.49
C ILE A 9 -22.30 0.53 -9.36
N ILE A 10 -22.30 1.76 -9.83
CA ILE A 10 -21.04 2.39 -10.20
C ILE A 10 -20.50 2.90 -8.87
N GLY A 11 -19.75 2.04 -8.17
CA GLY A 11 -18.93 2.50 -7.06
C GLY A 11 -17.99 3.57 -7.62
N ASN A 12 -17.84 4.68 -6.92
CA ASN A 12 -16.92 5.75 -7.23
C ASN A 12 -15.51 5.14 -7.37
N VAL A 13 -14.86 5.33 -8.52
CA VAL A 13 -13.55 4.72 -8.86
C VAL A 13 -12.48 5.18 -7.88
N THR A 14 -12.48 6.45 -7.50
CA THR A 14 -11.54 7.00 -6.52
C THR A 14 -11.70 6.32 -5.17
N SER A 15 -12.93 6.05 -4.73
CA SER A 15 -13.22 5.30 -3.49
C SER A 15 -12.72 3.87 -3.55
N SER A 16 -12.88 3.21 -4.69
CA SER A 16 -12.39 1.83 -4.90
C SER A 16 -10.86 1.77 -4.84
N ILE A 17 -10.18 2.72 -5.49
CA ILE A 17 -8.72 2.86 -5.43
C ILE A 17 -8.26 3.13 -3.98
N ALA A 18 -8.92 4.04 -3.27
CA ALA A 18 -8.60 4.34 -1.87
C ALA A 18 -8.80 3.12 -0.96
N ALA A 19 -9.82 2.31 -1.21
CA ALA A 19 -10.07 1.08 -0.46
C ALA A 19 -8.96 0.04 -0.69
N GLU A 20 -8.45 -0.10 -1.92
CA GLU A 20 -7.31 -0.97 -2.22
C GLU A 20 -6.02 -0.48 -1.54
N PHE A 21 -5.75 0.81 -1.55
CA PHE A 21 -4.61 1.35 -0.81
C PHE A 21 -4.71 1.06 0.70
N ARG A 22 -5.89 1.21 1.33
CA ARG A 22 -6.09 0.83 2.73
C ARG A 22 -5.81 -0.66 2.96
N ARG A 23 -6.25 -1.51 2.05
CA ARG A 23 -5.98 -2.95 2.12
C ARG A 23 -4.49 -3.25 2.11
N TYR A 24 -3.72 -2.63 1.21
CA TYR A 24 -2.26 -2.83 1.16
C TYR A 24 -1.54 -2.21 2.36
N LYS A 25 -1.99 -1.05 2.87
CA LYS A 25 -1.47 -0.50 4.13
C LYS A 25 -1.61 -1.49 5.27
N SER A 26 -2.83 -1.97 5.51
CA SER A 26 -3.11 -2.92 6.60
C SER A 26 -2.38 -4.25 6.40
N LEU A 27 -2.21 -4.71 5.16
CA LEU A 27 -1.47 -5.94 4.86
C LEU A 27 0.02 -5.79 5.23
N GLY A 28 0.64 -4.66 4.90
CA GLY A 28 2.01 -4.34 5.30
C GLY A 28 2.18 -4.26 6.80
N GLU A 29 1.28 -3.56 7.49
CA GLU A 29 1.28 -3.44 8.95
C GLU A 29 1.14 -4.79 9.66
N ALA A 30 0.20 -5.62 9.20
CA ALA A 30 -0.01 -6.95 9.76
C ALA A 30 1.19 -7.89 9.50
N ALA A 31 1.94 -7.68 8.43
CA ALA A 31 3.19 -8.40 8.18
C ALA A 31 4.31 -7.93 9.10
N ILE A 32 4.52 -6.61 9.19
CA ILE A 32 5.52 -5.99 10.06
C ILE A 32 5.31 -6.37 11.52
N ALA A 33 4.06 -6.47 11.97
CA ALA A 33 3.71 -6.84 13.35
C ALA A 33 4.18 -8.26 13.74
N GLN A 34 4.39 -9.15 12.77
CA GLN A 34 4.77 -10.54 13.02
C GLN A 34 6.27 -10.81 13.06
N VAL A 35 7.11 -9.81 12.81
CA VAL A 35 8.58 -9.94 12.86
C VAL A 35 9.15 -9.29 14.12
N ASN A 36 10.29 -9.80 14.58
CA ASN A 36 11.04 -9.14 15.65
C ASN A 36 11.69 -7.85 15.15
N GLU A 37 11.94 -6.91 16.03
CA GLU A 37 12.56 -5.62 15.67
C GLU A 37 13.93 -5.81 14.99
N ALA A 38 14.74 -6.72 15.50
CA ALA A 38 16.04 -7.04 14.91
C ALA A 38 15.96 -7.56 13.45
N ASP A 39 14.85 -8.17 13.07
CA ASP A 39 14.65 -8.69 11.71
C ASP A 39 14.18 -7.61 10.72
N LEU A 40 13.77 -6.42 11.19
CA LEU A 40 13.34 -5.32 10.33
C LEU A 40 14.46 -4.79 9.42
N ALA A 41 15.70 -4.84 9.91
CA ALA A 41 16.89 -4.42 9.18
C ALA A 41 17.62 -5.58 8.48
N LYS A 42 17.16 -6.82 8.67
CA LYS A 42 17.83 -8.00 8.15
C LYS A 42 17.68 -8.08 6.63
N VAL A 43 18.79 -8.32 5.97
CA VAL A 43 18.87 -8.54 4.52
C VAL A 43 19.38 -9.93 4.21
N ALA A 44 18.89 -10.51 3.11
CA ALA A 44 19.44 -11.72 2.51
C ALA A 44 20.30 -11.32 1.30
N GLY A 45 21.62 -11.38 1.44
CA GLY A 45 22.53 -10.97 0.37
C GLY A 45 22.54 -9.45 0.12
N GLU A 46 22.39 -9.04 -1.15
CA GLU A 46 22.35 -7.63 -1.59
C GLU A 46 20.90 -7.06 -1.67
N ASP A 47 19.93 -7.76 -1.10
CA ASP A 47 18.51 -7.39 -1.17
C ASP A 47 18.14 -6.25 -0.21
N ASN A 48 16.95 -5.69 -0.39
CA ASN A 48 16.40 -4.67 0.48
C ASN A 48 15.77 -5.30 1.73
N SER A 49 16.06 -4.75 2.91
CA SER A 49 15.36 -5.09 4.15
C SER A 49 13.94 -4.52 4.20
N ILE A 50 13.13 -4.98 5.14
CA ILE A 50 11.82 -4.38 5.43
C ILE A 50 11.96 -2.89 5.71
N ALA A 51 12.98 -2.49 6.49
CA ALA A 51 13.25 -1.09 6.82
C ALA A 51 13.54 -0.24 5.57
N VAL A 52 14.35 -0.73 4.65
CA VAL A 52 14.65 -0.06 3.37
C VAL A 52 13.37 0.09 2.53
N ILE A 53 12.59 -0.98 2.38
CA ILE A 53 11.35 -0.95 1.60
C ILE A 53 10.35 0.06 2.19
N VAL A 54 10.21 0.11 3.52
CA VAL A 54 9.33 1.07 4.20
C VAL A 54 9.81 2.50 3.98
N TRP A 55 11.14 2.77 4.03
CA TRP A 55 11.69 4.09 3.73
C TRP A 55 11.39 4.52 2.30
N HIS A 56 11.55 3.58 1.37
CA HIS A 56 11.26 3.83 -0.04
C HIS A 56 9.76 4.10 -0.29
N ILE A 57 8.86 3.27 0.25
CA ILE A 57 7.41 3.49 0.11
C ILE A 57 7.02 4.83 0.76
N GLY A 58 7.45 5.08 1.99
CA GLY A 58 7.13 6.31 2.73
C GLY A 58 7.62 7.57 2.00
N GLY A 59 8.85 7.57 1.51
CA GLY A 59 9.41 8.65 0.71
C GLY A 59 8.71 8.84 -0.63
N ASN A 60 8.40 7.74 -1.31
CA ASN A 60 7.67 7.74 -2.58
C ASN A 60 6.26 8.34 -2.42
N LEU A 61 5.46 7.80 -1.52
CA LEU A 61 4.08 8.26 -1.30
C LEU A 61 4.06 9.72 -0.87
N ARG A 62 4.92 10.12 0.07
CA ARG A 62 5.01 11.51 0.50
C ARG A 62 5.39 12.44 -0.66
N SER A 63 6.38 12.07 -1.48
CA SER A 63 6.78 12.87 -2.63
C SER A 63 5.67 12.98 -3.67
N ARG A 64 5.03 11.87 -4.03
CA ARG A 64 4.03 11.83 -5.08
C ARG A 64 2.74 12.55 -4.71
N PHE A 65 2.31 12.48 -3.45
CA PHE A 65 0.98 12.91 -3.03
C PHE A 65 0.94 14.22 -2.23
N THR A 66 2.08 14.78 -1.81
CA THR A 66 2.11 16.17 -1.33
C THR A 66 1.82 17.11 -2.49
N ASP A 67 0.82 17.97 -2.33
CA ASP A 67 0.37 18.93 -3.38
C ASP A 67 0.11 18.23 -4.72
N PHE A 68 -0.59 17.09 -4.67
CA PHE A 68 -0.71 16.11 -5.77
C PHE A 68 -1.18 16.71 -7.09
N LEU A 69 -2.16 17.63 -7.06
CA LEU A 69 -2.73 18.24 -8.27
C LEU A 69 -2.00 19.51 -8.74
N THR A 70 -1.08 20.05 -7.94
CA THR A 70 -0.56 21.40 -8.15
C THR A 70 0.96 21.48 -8.25
N ALA A 71 1.68 20.45 -7.80
CA ALA A 71 3.13 20.41 -7.84
C ALA A 71 3.64 19.12 -8.50
N ASP A 72 4.88 19.15 -9.01
CA ASP A 72 5.51 17.96 -9.53
C ASP A 72 5.63 16.86 -8.44
N GLY A 73 5.29 15.63 -8.78
CA GLY A 73 5.41 14.49 -7.89
C GLY A 73 6.85 14.11 -7.55
N GLU A 74 7.86 14.63 -8.23
CA GLU A 74 9.25 14.56 -7.79
C GLU A 74 9.60 15.84 -7.03
N LYS A 75 9.79 15.74 -5.73
CA LYS A 75 10.02 16.87 -4.86
C LYS A 75 11.52 17.14 -4.67
N PRO A 76 11.99 18.40 -4.67
CA PRO A 76 13.40 18.73 -4.50
C PRO A 76 13.98 18.31 -3.14
N TRP A 77 13.13 18.14 -2.13
CA TRP A 77 13.54 17.66 -0.80
C TRP A 77 13.63 16.14 -0.69
N ARG A 78 13.24 15.37 -1.74
CA ARG A 78 13.34 13.91 -1.74
C ARG A 78 14.73 13.48 -2.17
N ASN A 79 15.44 12.79 -1.30
CA ASN A 79 16.65 12.06 -1.66
C ASN A 79 16.29 10.58 -1.85
N ARG A 80 16.04 10.19 -3.12
CA ARG A 80 15.63 8.82 -3.43
C ARG A 80 16.72 7.80 -3.13
N ASP A 81 17.97 8.12 -3.41
CA ASP A 81 19.07 7.16 -3.26
C ASP A 81 19.32 6.83 -1.80
N GLU A 82 19.18 7.81 -0.90
CA GLU A 82 19.22 7.61 0.55
C GLU A 82 18.13 6.67 1.06
N GLU A 83 16.98 6.56 0.36
CA GLU A 83 15.91 5.63 0.75
C GLU A 83 16.38 4.16 0.72
N PHE A 84 17.39 3.84 -0.10
CA PHE A 84 17.92 2.49 -0.28
C PHE A 84 19.19 2.19 0.55
N GLU A 85 19.65 3.16 1.34
CA GLU A 85 20.75 2.93 2.27
C GLU A 85 20.34 1.94 3.38
N ALA A 86 21.26 1.04 3.72
CA ALA A 86 21.06 0.11 4.82
C ALA A 86 20.84 0.88 6.14
N ARG A 87 19.83 0.46 6.92
CA ARG A 87 19.46 1.16 8.15
C ARG A 87 18.99 0.22 9.24
N VAL A 88 19.38 0.53 10.45
CA VAL A 88 18.84 -0.07 11.66
C VAL A 88 17.88 0.95 12.27
N VAL A 89 16.65 0.55 12.51
CA VAL A 89 15.59 1.42 13.02
C VAL A 89 14.78 0.68 14.08
N THR A 90 14.23 1.41 15.03
CA THR A 90 13.21 0.88 15.92
C THR A 90 11.89 0.65 15.15
N ARG A 91 11.03 -0.18 15.70
CA ARG A 91 9.68 -0.38 15.14
C ARG A 91 8.88 0.93 15.12
N GLU A 92 9.03 1.76 16.14
CA GLU A 92 8.36 3.05 16.24
C GLU A 92 8.78 3.99 15.11
N GLU A 93 10.08 4.13 14.86
CA GLU A 93 10.61 4.93 13.75
C GLU A 93 10.14 4.42 12.40
N LEU A 94 10.14 3.10 12.21
CA LEU A 94 9.67 2.46 11.00
C LEU A 94 8.19 2.74 10.74
N LEU A 95 7.34 2.58 11.74
CA LEU A 95 5.90 2.84 11.63
C LEU A 95 5.60 4.33 11.46
N ALA A 96 6.36 5.22 12.09
CA ALA A 96 6.23 6.66 11.88
C ALA A 96 6.56 7.04 10.43
N LYS A 97 7.62 6.47 9.86
CA LYS A 97 7.99 6.67 8.45
C LYS A 97 6.92 6.15 7.50
N TRP A 98 6.41 4.94 7.77
CA TRP A 98 5.30 4.33 7.04
C TRP A 98 4.07 5.24 7.04
N GLU A 99 3.59 5.62 8.21
CA GLU A 99 2.40 6.43 8.39
C GLU A 99 2.50 7.79 7.69
N SER A 100 3.65 8.45 7.74
CA SER A 100 3.84 9.75 7.08
C SER A 100 3.60 9.72 5.57
N GLY A 101 3.99 8.64 4.89
CA GLY A 101 3.73 8.44 3.47
C GLY A 101 2.25 8.19 3.18
N TRP A 102 1.62 7.32 3.97
CA TRP A 102 0.20 6.99 3.82
C TRP A 102 -0.72 8.18 4.13
N GLN A 103 -0.38 9.02 5.10
CA GLN A 103 -1.13 10.25 5.38
C GLN A 103 -1.12 11.20 4.19
N ALA A 104 0.02 11.38 3.52
CA ALA A 104 0.09 12.20 2.31
C ALA A 104 -0.81 11.64 1.19
N LEU A 105 -0.76 10.32 0.94
CA LEU A 105 -1.61 9.65 -0.03
C LEU A 105 -3.10 9.81 0.30
N PHE A 106 -3.52 9.45 1.51
CA PHE A 106 -4.94 9.52 1.87
C PHE A 106 -5.47 10.94 1.95
N GLY A 107 -4.63 11.92 2.35
CA GLY A 107 -4.96 13.33 2.28
C GLY A 107 -5.25 13.79 0.85
N ALA A 108 -4.43 13.39 -0.12
CA ALA A 108 -4.67 13.66 -1.53
C ALA A 108 -5.95 12.96 -2.02
N LEU A 109 -6.12 11.66 -1.75
CA LEU A 109 -7.31 10.90 -2.17
C LEU A 109 -8.62 11.46 -1.60
N ALA A 110 -8.61 11.99 -0.38
CA ALA A 110 -9.79 12.57 0.25
C ALA A 110 -10.31 13.83 -0.47
N SER A 111 -9.44 14.51 -1.22
CA SER A 111 -9.79 15.71 -2.00
C SER A 111 -10.19 15.39 -3.46
N LEU A 112 -10.05 14.14 -3.91
CA LEU A 112 -10.34 13.73 -5.28
C LEU A 112 -11.77 13.21 -5.43
N THR A 113 -12.33 13.48 -6.60
CA THR A 113 -13.57 12.90 -7.12
C THR A 113 -13.30 12.17 -8.42
N ASP A 114 -14.25 11.40 -8.93
CA ASP A 114 -14.10 10.74 -10.24
C ASP A 114 -13.95 11.74 -11.41
N ALA A 115 -14.45 12.97 -11.25
CA ALA A 115 -14.27 14.03 -12.24
C ALA A 115 -12.81 14.51 -12.36
N ASP A 116 -11.97 14.23 -11.37
CA ASP A 116 -10.55 14.59 -11.39
C ASP A 116 -9.68 13.56 -12.11
N LEU A 117 -10.20 12.36 -12.41
CA LEU A 117 -9.41 11.24 -12.94
C LEU A 117 -8.75 11.51 -14.29
N ASP A 118 -9.38 12.35 -15.12
CA ASP A 118 -8.86 12.74 -16.43
C ASP A 118 -7.97 13.99 -16.40
N ARG A 119 -7.83 14.65 -15.23
CA ARG A 119 -6.91 15.77 -15.07
C ARG A 119 -5.47 15.28 -15.16
N ASN A 120 -4.55 16.21 -15.46
CA ASN A 120 -3.12 15.90 -15.49
C ASN A 120 -2.44 16.30 -14.19
N VAL A 121 -1.54 15.45 -13.74
CA VAL A 121 -0.48 15.72 -12.76
C VAL A 121 0.87 15.64 -13.45
N THR A 122 1.89 16.19 -12.83
CA THR A 122 3.24 16.16 -13.38
C THR A 122 4.15 15.30 -12.51
N ILE A 123 4.94 14.43 -13.12
CA ILE A 123 5.96 13.62 -12.47
C ILE A 123 7.26 13.74 -13.28
N ARG A 124 8.30 14.31 -12.70
CA ARG A 124 9.60 14.57 -13.36
C ARG A 124 9.43 15.37 -14.66
N GLY A 125 8.64 16.43 -14.61
CA GLY A 125 8.35 17.30 -15.76
C GLY A 125 7.47 16.64 -16.84
N ARG A 126 6.92 15.43 -16.62
CA ARG A 126 6.07 14.75 -17.59
C ARG A 126 4.63 14.71 -17.12
N PRO A 127 3.67 15.11 -17.97
CA PRO A 127 2.25 14.99 -17.64
C PRO A 127 1.81 13.53 -17.62
N LEU A 128 0.89 13.23 -16.72
CA LEU A 128 0.28 11.92 -16.53
C LEU A 128 -1.16 12.14 -16.06
N ALA A 129 -2.12 11.37 -16.57
CA ALA A 129 -3.48 11.44 -16.05
C ALA A 129 -3.52 11.06 -14.56
N VAL A 130 -4.40 11.66 -13.78
CA VAL A 130 -4.60 11.32 -12.37
C VAL A 130 -4.87 9.84 -12.20
N SER A 131 -5.75 9.26 -13.04
CA SER A 131 -6.04 7.82 -13.07
C SER A 131 -4.78 6.97 -13.25
N ASP A 132 -3.92 7.32 -14.20
CA ASP A 132 -2.68 6.59 -14.47
C ASP A 132 -1.69 6.73 -13.30
N ALA A 133 -1.59 7.92 -12.72
CA ALA A 133 -0.73 8.17 -11.56
C ALA A 133 -1.17 7.34 -10.35
N LEU A 134 -2.48 7.26 -10.08
CA LEU A 134 -3.04 6.45 -9.00
C LEU A 134 -2.83 4.96 -9.22
N LEU A 135 -3.15 4.44 -10.42
CA LEU A 135 -2.98 3.02 -10.77
C LEU A 135 -1.51 2.60 -10.72
N ARG A 136 -0.62 3.43 -11.26
CA ARG A 136 0.83 3.19 -11.20
C ARG A 136 1.33 3.17 -9.75
N SER A 137 0.86 4.10 -8.91
CA SER A 137 1.24 4.13 -7.49
C SER A 137 0.69 2.93 -6.73
N LEU A 138 -0.55 2.50 -7.02
CA LEU A 138 -1.14 1.30 -6.43
C LEU A 138 -0.34 0.04 -6.80
N ALA A 139 -0.01 -0.13 -8.08
CA ALA A 139 0.78 -1.26 -8.55
C ALA A 139 2.18 -1.28 -7.89
N HIS A 140 2.85 -0.14 -7.81
CA HIS A 140 4.14 0.01 -7.16
C HIS A 140 4.09 -0.30 -5.66
N THR A 141 3.09 0.22 -4.96
CA THR A 141 2.91 -0.04 -3.53
C THR A 141 2.58 -1.51 -3.26
N SER A 142 1.69 -2.12 -4.07
CA SER A 142 1.34 -3.54 -3.91
C SER A 142 2.53 -4.46 -4.14
N TYR A 143 3.38 -4.15 -5.12
CA TYR A 143 4.62 -4.86 -5.38
C TYR A 143 5.55 -4.85 -4.16
N HIS A 144 5.77 -3.68 -3.56
CA HIS A 144 6.64 -3.55 -2.38
C HIS A 144 6.01 -4.13 -1.11
N VAL A 145 4.71 -4.01 -0.91
CA VAL A 145 4.02 -4.68 0.21
C VAL A 145 4.14 -6.20 0.09
N GLY A 146 4.09 -6.74 -1.14
CA GLY A 146 4.36 -8.16 -1.39
C GLY A 146 5.76 -8.58 -0.93
N GLN A 147 6.78 -7.74 -1.17
CA GLN A 147 8.14 -7.98 -0.67
C GLN A 147 8.20 -7.95 0.88
N ILE A 148 7.55 -6.96 1.52
CA ILE A 148 7.45 -6.90 2.99
C ILE A 148 6.82 -8.19 3.54
N VAL A 149 5.71 -8.65 2.97
CA VAL A 149 5.03 -9.88 3.39
C VAL A 149 5.93 -11.10 3.24
N TYR A 150 6.68 -11.18 2.14
CA TYR A 150 7.59 -12.28 1.89
C TYR A 150 8.73 -12.33 2.92
N LEU A 151 9.41 -11.20 3.13
CA LEU A 151 10.50 -11.06 4.11
C LEU A 151 10.00 -11.28 5.55
N ALA A 152 8.84 -10.73 5.89
CA ALA A 152 8.24 -10.91 7.20
C ALA A 152 7.89 -12.38 7.49
N LYS A 153 7.38 -13.09 6.48
CA LYS A 153 7.09 -14.53 6.60
C LYS A 153 8.35 -15.35 6.82
N GLU A 154 9.43 -15.00 6.15
CA GLU A 154 10.74 -15.64 6.35
C GLU A 154 11.29 -15.38 7.75
N GLY A 155 11.25 -14.12 8.22
CA GLY A 155 11.70 -13.74 9.57
C GLY A 155 10.87 -14.36 10.69
N ALA A 156 9.56 -14.44 10.53
CA ALA A 156 8.65 -15.04 11.52
C ALA A 156 8.75 -16.58 11.57
N GLY A 157 9.28 -17.24 10.53
CA GLY A 157 9.44 -18.69 10.48
C GLY A 157 8.16 -19.44 10.82
N GLY A 158 8.26 -20.39 11.76
CA GLY A 158 7.11 -21.20 12.23
C GLY A 158 6.03 -20.41 12.98
N GLY A 159 6.29 -19.18 13.40
CA GLY A 159 5.33 -18.31 14.07
C GLY A 159 4.40 -17.53 13.10
N TRP A 160 4.60 -17.65 11.78
CA TRP A 160 3.82 -16.92 10.81
C TRP A 160 2.34 -17.27 10.79
N THR A 161 1.49 -16.28 10.96
CA THR A 161 0.04 -16.38 10.74
C THR A 161 -0.31 -15.83 9.35
N SER A 162 -0.98 -16.65 8.52
CA SER A 162 -1.34 -16.27 7.15
C SER A 162 -2.23 -15.01 7.12
N LEU A 163 -1.85 -14.04 6.31
CA LEU A 163 -2.61 -12.79 6.11
C LEU A 163 -3.72 -12.94 5.04
N SER A 164 -3.77 -14.08 4.39
CA SER A 164 -4.80 -14.44 3.42
C SER A 164 -5.47 -15.76 3.82
N ILE A 165 -5.86 -16.58 2.87
CA ILE A 165 -6.41 -17.92 3.12
C ILE A 165 -5.25 -18.86 3.47
N PRO A 166 -5.23 -19.49 4.67
CA PRO A 166 -4.18 -20.45 5.03
C PRO A 166 -4.14 -21.64 4.06
N LYS A 167 -2.95 -22.21 3.90
CA LYS A 167 -2.79 -23.42 3.08
C LYS A 167 -3.75 -24.54 3.56
N GLY A 168 -4.46 -25.14 2.62
CA GLY A 168 -5.43 -26.22 2.90
C GLY A 168 -6.82 -25.73 3.35
N GLN A 169 -7.06 -24.43 3.53
CA GLN A 169 -8.33 -23.88 4.02
C GLN A 169 -9.25 -23.35 2.90
N SER A 170 -8.87 -23.51 1.63
CA SER A 170 -9.63 -22.93 0.51
C SER A 170 -11.07 -23.47 0.43
N ALA A 171 -11.29 -24.75 0.67
CA ALA A 171 -12.64 -25.34 0.62
C ALA A 171 -13.54 -24.78 1.74
N ALA A 172 -13.03 -24.66 2.96
CA ALA A 172 -13.75 -24.08 4.08
C ALA A 172 -14.03 -22.59 3.85
N PHE A 173 -13.05 -21.85 3.31
CA PHE A 173 -13.23 -20.44 2.96
C PHE A 173 -14.33 -20.24 1.91
N ASN A 174 -14.40 -21.08 0.89
CA ASN A 174 -15.38 -20.97 -0.19
C ASN A 174 -16.83 -21.24 0.28
N GLN A 175 -17.03 -21.95 1.39
CA GLN A 175 -18.35 -22.16 1.99
C GLN A 175 -18.88 -20.89 2.66
N ASN A 176 -18.00 -20.03 3.17
CA ASN A 176 -18.37 -18.74 3.77
C ASN A 176 -17.29 -17.68 3.42
N PRO A 177 -17.24 -17.23 2.17
CA PRO A 177 -16.19 -16.32 1.70
C PRO A 177 -16.34 -14.94 2.36
N GLN A 178 -15.26 -14.51 3.03
CA GLN A 178 -15.15 -13.18 3.64
C GLN A 178 -13.88 -12.49 3.13
N GLY A 179 -13.88 -11.15 3.11
CA GLY A 179 -12.72 -10.38 2.70
C GLY A 179 -12.57 -10.26 1.18
N GLN A 180 -13.67 -10.44 0.42
CA GLN A 180 -13.70 -10.19 -1.02
C GLN A 180 -13.59 -8.70 -1.32
N LYS A 181 -14.23 -7.87 -0.51
CA LYS A 181 -14.09 -6.41 -0.60
C LYS A 181 -12.88 -5.97 0.22
N PRO A 182 -12.15 -4.92 -0.22
CA PRO A 182 -10.98 -4.42 0.49
C PRO A 182 -11.24 -4.14 1.97
N GLY A 183 -12.35 -3.49 2.32
CA GLY A 183 -12.71 -3.18 3.70
C GLY A 183 -12.98 -4.43 4.57
N GLU A 184 -13.53 -5.50 4.00
CA GLU A 184 -13.71 -6.77 4.70
C GLU A 184 -12.37 -7.44 5.00
N HIS A 185 -11.40 -7.31 4.07
CA HIS A 185 -10.05 -7.82 4.28
C HIS A 185 -9.32 -7.05 5.37
N VAL A 186 -9.40 -5.72 5.37
CA VAL A 186 -8.86 -4.85 6.43
C VAL A 186 -9.41 -5.27 7.79
N ALA A 187 -10.73 -5.33 7.93
CA ALA A 187 -11.38 -5.74 9.18
C ALA A 187 -10.98 -7.16 9.66
N ARG A 188 -10.62 -8.04 8.73
CA ARG A 188 -10.10 -9.38 9.09
C ARG A 188 -8.66 -9.32 9.60
N LEU A 189 -7.81 -8.45 9.02
CA LEU A 189 -6.43 -8.27 9.47
C LEU A 189 -6.36 -7.65 10.88
N GLU A 190 -7.25 -6.70 11.17
CA GLU A 190 -7.35 -6.03 12.48
C GLU A 190 -7.83 -6.95 13.61
N ARG A 191 -8.50 -8.07 13.28
CA ARG A 191 -8.95 -9.08 14.27
C ARG A 191 -7.91 -10.16 14.59
N LYS A 192 -6.76 -10.15 13.95
CA LYS A 192 -5.66 -11.11 14.17
C LYS A 192 -4.59 -10.57 15.11
#